data_c6379d80b1a8d1f5f0fb50a815c8af13
#
_entry.id   c6379d80b1a8d1f5f0fb50a815c8af13
#
_cell.length_a   1.000
_cell.length_b   1.000
_cell.length_c   1.000
_cell.angle_alpha   90.00
_cell.angle_beta   90.00
_cell.angle_gamma   90.00
#
_symmetry.space_group_name_H-M   'P 1'
#
loop_
_entity.id
_entity.type
_entity.pdbx_description
1 polymer ?
#
loop_
_entity_poly.entity_id
_entity_poly.type
_entity_poly.pdbx_seq_one_letter_code
_entity_poly.pdbx_strand_id
1 'polypeptide(L)'
;MRLRWGQHMLLLVVEFTIEPFVEGQPGPHVTQAVAAVEQHGVKVDFGPFGSMFTATEASMPTIVADMMRAAYSHGATFVSVSVARQSAS
;
A
#
# COMPACT_ATOMS: atom_id res chain seq x y z
N MET A 1 22.96 -3.29 -19.50
CA MET A 1 23.16 -2.69 -18.83
C MET A 1 23.28 -3.15 -17.77
N ARG A 2 23.80 -3.12 -17.35
CA ARG A 2 23.88 -3.56 -16.40
C ARG A 2 23.08 -3.16 -15.46
N LEU A 3 22.74 -3.92 -14.81
CA LEU A 3 21.93 -3.59 -13.89
C LEU A 3 22.59 -2.82 -12.97
N ARG A 4 22.18 -1.81 -12.68
CA ARG A 4 22.66 -1.10 -11.73
C ARG A 4 22.10 -1.58 -10.54
N TRP A 5 22.76 -2.21 -9.72
CA TRP A 5 22.16 -2.67 -8.54
C TRP A 5 21.65 -1.54 -7.69
N GLY A 6 22.11 -0.36 -7.86
CA GLY A 6 21.52 0.77 -7.16
C GLY A 6 20.12 1.09 -7.60
N GLN A 7 19.79 0.77 -8.85
CA GLN A 7 18.47 1.12 -9.34
C GLN A 7 17.38 0.25 -8.80
N HIS A 8 17.63 -1.02 -8.57
CA HIS A 8 16.56 -1.82 -8.05
C HIS A 8 16.51 -1.71 -6.55
N MET A 9 17.32 -0.85 -5.97
CA MET A 9 17.20 -0.57 -4.55
C MET A 9 16.32 0.63 -4.28
N LEU A 10 15.73 1.24 -5.30
CA LEU A 10 14.85 2.37 -5.07
C LEU A 10 13.53 1.89 -4.49
N LEU A 11 13.28 2.31 -3.27
CA LEU A 11 12.10 1.91 -2.54
C LEU A 11 11.22 3.11 -2.25
N LEU A 12 9.94 2.86 -2.25
CA LEU A 12 8.94 3.87 -1.91
C LEU A 12 8.18 3.42 -0.68
N VAL A 13 7.88 4.36 0.19
CA VAL A 13 7.05 4.12 1.36
C VAL A 13 5.66 4.62 1.03
N VAL A 14 4.68 3.75 1.14
CA VAL A 14 3.31 4.07 0.82
C VAL A 14 2.50 4.06 2.10
N GLU A 15 1.80 5.16 2.38
CA GLU A 15 0.90 5.23 3.51
C GLU A 15 -0.49 5.42 2.97
N PHE A 16 -1.46 4.71 3.51
CA PHE A 16 -2.82 4.82 3.01
C PHE A 16 -3.86 4.70 4.11
N THR A 17 -5.00 5.32 3.86
CA THR A 17 -6.16 5.18 4.72
C THR A 17 -7.35 4.84 3.85
N ILE A 18 -8.29 4.08 4.41
CA ILE A 18 -9.48 3.65 3.69
C ILE A 18 -10.69 3.94 4.57
N GLU A 19 -11.66 4.65 4.00
CA GLU A 19 -12.87 4.97 4.74
C GLU A 19 -14.07 4.26 4.13
N PRO A 20 -15.08 3.92 4.90
CA PRO A 20 -15.28 4.36 6.29
C PRO A 20 -14.38 3.59 7.27
N PHE A 21 -13.95 4.30 8.30
CA PHE A 21 -13.13 3.70 9.33
C PHE A 21 -14.03 3.21 10.46
N VAL A 22 -13.92 1.95 10.81
CA VAL A 22 -14.67 1.39 11.93
C VAL A 22 -13.66 0.88 12.94
N GLU A 23 -13.65 1.50 14.08
CA GLU A 23 -12.68 1.15 15.09
C GLU A 23 -12.87 -0.26 15.60
N GLY A 24 -11.77 -0.97 15.75
CA GLY A 24 -11.79 -2.30 16.36
C GLY A 24 -12.19 -3.44 15.47
N GLN A 25 -12.78 -3.15 14.32
CA GLN A 25 -13.25 -4.24 13.49
C GLN A 25 -13.26 -3.81 12.03
N PRO A 26 -12.15 -3.96 11.33
CA PRO A 26 -12.08 -3.52 9.95
C PRO A 26 -13.02 -4.32 9.06
N GLY A 27 -13.74 -3.62 8.21
CA GLY A 27 -14.66 -4.25 7.29
C GLY A 27 -13.94 -4.81 6.07
N PRO A 28 -14.69 -5.44 5.16
CA PRO A 28 -14.10 -6.06 3.97
C PRO A 28 -13.39 -5.07 3.05
N HIS A 29 -13.80 -3.80 3.07
CA HIS A 29 -13.12 -2.79 2.27
C HIS A 29 -11.66 -2.61 2.71
N VAL A 30 -11.38 -2.86 3.98
CA VAL A 30 -10.02 -2.77 4.51
C VAL A 30 -9.31 -4.11 4.37
N THR A 31 -9.94 -5.20 4.80
CA THR A 31 -9.27 -6.50 4.81
C THR A 31 -8.94 -6.97 3.40
N GLN A 32 -9.81 -6.71 2.44
CA GLN A 32 -9.56 -7.11 1.07
C GLN A 32 -8.50 -6.23 0.41
N ALA A 33 -8.46 -4.95 0.77
CA ALA A 33 -7.43 -4.07 0.27
C ALA A 33 -6.05 -4.49 0.78
N VAL A 34 -5.96 -4.83 2.05
CA VAL A 34 -4.71 -5.30 2.64
C VAL A 34 -4.29 -6.62 2.00
N ALA A 35 -5.23 -7.53 1.79
CA ALA A 35 -4.93 -8.80 1.15
C ALA A 35 -4.40 -8.58 -0.27
N ALA A 36 -4.95 -7.62 -0.99
CA ALA A 36 -4.50 -7.31 -2.34
C ALA A 36 -3.04 -6.84 -2.35
N VAL A 37 -2.66 -6.02 -1.36
CA VAL A 37 -1.29 -5.58 -1.23
C VAL A 37 -0.38 -6.77 -0.92
N GLU A 38 -0.80 -7.59 0.03
CA GLU A 38 0.05 -8.68 0.51
C GLU A 38 0.21 -9.80 -0.50
N GLN A 39 -0.66 -9.89 -1.48
CA GLN A 39 -0.50 -10.84 -2.56
C GLN A 39 0.72 -10.55 -3.41
N HIS A 40 1.23 -9.34 -3.35
CA HIS A 40 2.45 -8.97 -4.06
C HIS A 40 3.72 -9.29 -3.25
N GLY A 41 3.58 -9.95 -2.12
CA GLY A 41 4.72 -10.32 -1.30
C GLY A 41 5.19 -9.20 -0.38
N VAL A 42 4.35 -8.19 -0.20
CA VAL A 42 4.67 -7.03 0.60
C VAL A 42 3.86 -7.08 1.88
N LYS A 43 4.47 -6.71 2.98
CA LYS A 43 3.78 -6.73 4.25
C LYS A 43 3.20 -5.37 4.58
N VAL A 44 1.97 -5.35 5.06
CA VAL A 44 1.33 -4.12 5.50
C VAL A 44 1.48 -3.97 7.01
N ASP A 45 1.98 -2.81 7.42
CA ASP A 45 2.07 -2.48 8.82
C ASP A 45 0.95 -1.51 9.17
N PHE A 46 0.26 -1.78 10.28
CA PHE A 46 -0.83 -0.94 10.72
C PHE A 46 -0.32 0.01 11.78
N GLY A 47 -0.59 1.28 11.60
CA GLY A 47 -0.18 2.30 12.54
C GLY A 47 -1.38 3.08 13.04
N PRO A 48 -1.17 3.96 14.01
CA PRO A 48 -2.27 4.72 14.60
C PRO A 48 -2.90 5.71 13.62
N PHE A 49 -2.17 6.08 12.59
CA PHE A 49 -2.67 7.07 11.64
C PHE A 49 -2.92 6.51 10.25
N GLY A 50 -2.78 5.20 10.08
CA GLY A 50 -3.01 4.59 8.79
C GLY A 50 -2.15 3.35 8.62
N SER A 51 -2.21 2.79 7.43
CA SER A 51 -1.47 1.58 7.10
C SER A 51 -0.31 1.94 6.19
N MET A 52 0.71 1.12 6.19
CA MET A 52 1.92 1.44 5.46
C MET A 52 2.57 0.20 4.87
N PHE A 53 3.15 0.34 3.71
CA PHE A 53 4.00 -0.71 3.16
C PHE A 53 5.14 -0.07 2.36
N THR A 54 6.17 -0.87 2.09
CA THR A 54 7.30 -0.42 1.28
C THR A 54 7.37 -1.31 0.05
N ALA A 55 7.59 -0.70 -1.09
CA ALA A 55 7.67 -1.45 -2.34
C ALA A 55 8.65 -0.76 -3.27
N THR A 56 9.11 -1.49 -4.29
CA THR A 56 10.01 -0.90 -5.27
C THR A 56 9.26 0.08 -6.14
N GLU A 57 9.99 1.01 -6.72
CA GLU A 57 9.41 1.97 -7.63
C GLU A 57 8.70 1.28 -8.78
N ALA A 58 9.26 0.17 -9.25
CA ALA A 58 8.69 -0.55 -10.39
C ALA A 58 7.36 -1.23 -10.05
N SER A 59 7.22 -1.76 -8.85
CA SER A 59 6.02 -2.51 -8.50
C SER A 59 4.94 -1.70 -7.80
N MET A 60 5.31 -0.58 -7.21
CA MET A 60 4.39 0.19 -6.39
C MET A 60 3.09 0.59 -7.10
N PRO A 61 3.14 1.11 -8.33
CA PRO A 61 1.87 1.54 -8.95
C PRO A 61 0.87 0.41 -9.13
N THR A 62 1.35 -0.78 -9.48
CA THR A 62 0.46 -1.94 -9.63
C THR A 62 -0.13 -2.36 -8.30
N ILE A 63 0.69 -2.34 -7.24
CA ILE A 63 0.21 -2.71 -5.92
C ILE A 63 -0.86 -1.74 -5.46
N VAL A 64 -0.62 -0.43 -5.62
CA VAL A 64 -1.59 0.58 -5.22
C VAL A 64 -2.87 0.45 -6.04
N ALA A 65 -2.75 0.19 -7.34
CA ALA A 65 -3.94 0.01 -8.18
C ALA A 65 -4.79 -1.16 -7.71
N ASP A 66 -4.15 -2.28 -7.38
CA ASP A 66 -4.87 -3.45 -6.89
C ASP A 66 -5.52 -3.17 -5.54
N MET A 67 -4.82 -2.45 -4.68
CA MET A 67 -5.33 -2.08 -3.37
C MET A 67 -6.59 -1.23 -3.51
N MET A 68 -6.55 -0.22 -4.38
CA MET A 68 -7.69 0.65 -4.59
C MET A 68 -8.87 -0.09 -5.19
N ARG A 69 -8.60 -0.96 -6.17
CA ARG A 69 -9.68 -1.74 -6.76
C ARG A 69 -10.37 -2.61 -5.73
N ALA A 70 -9.60 -3.27 -4.88
CA ALA A 70 -10.17 -4.12 -3.85
C ALA A 70 -10.96 -3.30 -2.83
N ALA A 71 -10.43 -2.14 -2.43
CA ALA A 71 -11.11 -1.30 -1.46
C ALA A 71 -12.46 -0.84 -1.99
N TYR A 72 -12.49 -0.29 -3.20
CA TYR A 72 -13.74 0.24 -3.74
C TYR A 72 -14.73 -0.87 -4.11
N SER A 73 -14.25 -2.03 -4.49
CA SER A 73 -15.14 -3.15 -4.77
C SER A 73 -15.85 -3.65 -3.52
N HIS A 74 -15.31 -3.36 -2.37
CA HIS A 74 -15.86 -3.85 -1.12
C HIS A 74 -16.42 -2.75 -0.22
N GLY A 75 -16.73 -1.61 -0.82
CA GLY A 75 -17.50 -0.60 -0.10
C GLY A 75 -16.75 0.61 0.38
N ALA A 76 -15.49 0.78 0.01
CA ALA A 76 -14.77 1.99 0.40
C ALA A 76 -15.40 3.20 -0.24
N THR A 77 -15.46 4.29 0.52
CA THR A 77 -15.96 5.55 0.01
C THR A 77 -14.84 6.55 -0.23
N PHE A 78 -13.67 6.29 0.35
CA PHE A 78 -12.56 7.21 0.21
C PHE A 78 -11.25 6.46 0.49
N VAL A 79 -10.28 6.63 -0.37
CA VAL A 79 -8.95 6.05 -0.17
C VAL A 79 -7.95 7.18 -0.35
N SER A 80 -7.10 7.38 0.64
CA SER A 80 -6.05 8.36 0.55
C SER A 80 -4.72 7.63 0.53
N VAL A 81 -3.83 8.03 -0.35
CA VAL A 81 -2.53 7.40 -0.52
C VAL A 81 -1.46 8.46 -0.60
N SER A 82 -0.41 8.30 0.15
CA SER A 82 0.74 9.16 0.02
C SER A 82 1.96 8.29 -0.20
N VAL A 83 2.81 8.72 -1.10
CA VAL A 83 3.97 7.94 -1.51
C VAL A 83 5.21 8.81 -1.39
N ALA A 84 6.21 8.30 -0.71
CA ALA A 84 7.46 9.03 -0.56
C ALA A 84 8.63 8.10 -0.86
N ARG A 85 9.68 8.66 -1.37
CA ARG A 85 10.89 7.89 -1.61
C ARG A 85 11.52 7.58 -0.25
N GLN A 86 11.91 6.34 -0.04
CA GLN A 86 12.54 5.99 1.20
C GLN A 86 13.89 6.67 1.30
N SER A 87 14.15 7.22 2.46
CA SER A 87 15.39 7.91 2.68
C SER A 87 16.57 6.97 2.58
N ALA A 88 17.62 7.42 1.95
CA ALA A 88 18.78 6.58 1.75
C ALA A 88 19.70 6.59 2.94
N SER A 89 19.68 7.41 3.81
CA SER A 89 20.66 7.60 4.87
C SER A 89 21.60 6.44 5.17
#